data_a318a9b8f1467462a04701447634c972
#
_entry.id   a318a9b8f1467462a04701447634c972
#
_cell.length_a   1.000
_cell.length_b   1.000
_cell.length_c   1.000
_cell.angle_alpha   90.00
_cell.angle_beta   90.00
_cell.angle_gamma   90.00
#
_symmetry.space_group_name_H-M   'P 1'
#
loop_
_entity.id
_entity.type
_entity.pdbx_description
1 polymer ?
#
loop_
_entity_poly.entity_id
_entity_poly.type
_entity_poly.pdbx_seq_one_letter_code
_entity_poly.pdbx_strand_id
1 'polypeptide(L)'
;MGRRAISIALAVVCLAVFLGATGLFAISRETSYMQECASEGFAIDGYYRDDKTSLETLAFLEEDNHRWQLVDKDGSCVDGQFKRTDDPNILVLKKENGEEFGTVHVAYISRRRNQGQIYLIRNTEVTRFYLVSTDPAFTVESGDVDLDS
;
A
#
# COMPACT_ATOMS: atom_id res chain seq x y z
N MET A 1 27.46 43.66 28.17
CA MET A 1 26.41 42.60 28.16
C MET A 1 25.71 42.39 26.79
N GLY A 2 25.89 43.23 25.76
CA GLY A 2 25.13 43.16 24.52
C GLY A 2 25.53 42.06 23.51
N ARG A 3 26.81 41.75 23.36
CA ARG A 3 27.28 40.85 22.27
C ARG A 3 26.84 39.38 22.43
N ARG A 4 26.80 38.85 23.64
CA ARG A 4 26.37 37.44 23.87
C ARG A 4 24.86 37.28 23.65
N ALA A 5 24.05 38.24 24.02
CA ALA A 5 22.61 38.20 23.84
C ALA A 5 22.24 38.26 22.34
N ILE A 6 22.95 39.05 21.54
CA ILE A 6 22.75 39.11 20.08
C ILE A 6 23.12 37.80 19.40
N SER A 7 24.22 37.15 19.82
CA SER A 7 24.62 35.85 19.27
C SER A 7 23.61 34.73 19.55
N ILE A 8 23.04 34.73 20.76
CA ILE A 8 22.01 33.73 21.12
C ILE A 8 20.73 33.98 20.32
N ALA A 9 20.29 35.22 20.21
CA ALA A 9 19.10 35.57 19.43
C ALA A 9 19.26 35.16 17.94
N LEU A 10 20.43 35.44 17.36
CA LEU A 10 20.72 35.06 15.98
C LEU A 10 20.70 33.54 15.78
N ALA A 11 21.29 32.77 16.72
CA ALA A 11 21.29 31.29 16.66
C ALA A 11 19.86 30.71 16.75
N VAL A 12 19.01 31.26 17.59
CA VAL A 12 17.61 30.85 17.73
C VAL A 12 16.83 31.14 16.44
N VAL A 13 17.02 32.32 15.83
CA VAL A 13 16.37 32.63 14.55
C VAL A 13 16.83 31.71 13.42
N CYS A 14 18.14 31.46 13.30
CA CYS A 14 18.66 30.54 12.32
C CYS A 14 18.13 29.13 12.50
N LEU A 15 18.03 28.65 13.73
CA LEU A 15 17.46 27.33 14.02
C LEU A 15 15.97 27.25 13.66
N ALA A 16 15.19 28.28 13.98
CA ALA A 16 13.77 28.36 13.62
C ALA A 16 13.55 28.40 12.11
N VAL A 17 14.36 29.15 11.37
CA VAL A 17 14.31 29.21 9.91
C VAL A 17 14.69 27.85 9.30
N PHE A 18 15.72 27.18 9.83
CA PHE A 18 16.16 25.89 9.35
C PHE A 18 15.09 24.80 9.60
N LEU A 19 14.49 24.75 10.78
CA LEU A 19 13.39 23.83 11.09
C LEU A 19 12.14 24.10 10.25
N GLY A 20 11.82 25.38 10.01
CA GLY A 20 10.72 25.77 9.13
C GLY A 20 10.94 25.37 7.69
N ALA A 21 12.13 25.60 7.15
CA ALA A 21 12.49 25.21 5.78
C ALA A 21 12.46 23.69 5.56
N THR A 22 12.98 22.91 6.51
CA THR A 22 12.96 21.43 6.42
C THR A 22 11.54 20.88 6.50
N GLY A 23 10.68 21.46 7.34
CA GLY A 23 9.27 21.09 7.44
C GLY A 23 8.49 21.36 6.13
N LEU A 24 8.64 22.56 5.56
CA LEU A 24 8.02 22.94 4.29
C LEU A 24 8.49 22.05 3.13
N PHE A 25 9.78 21.72 3.10
CA PHE A 25 10.35 20.84 2.06
C PHE A 25 9.82 19.40 2.15
N ALA A 26 9.63 18.88 3.36
CA ALA A 26 9.05 17.55 3.57
C ALA A 26 7.58 17.50 3.13
N ILE A 27 6.78 18.52 3.45
CA ILE A 27 5.38 18.62 3.04
C ILE A 27 5.27 18.73 1.52
N SER A 28 6.10 19.56 0.88
CA SER A 28 6.11 19.74 -0.58
C SER A 28 6.41 18.42 -1.31
N ARG A 29 7.38 17.63 -0.82
CA ARG A 29 7.71 16.33 -1.43
C ARG A 29 6.58 15.31 -1.29
N GLU A 30 5.90 15.28 -0.16
CA GLU A 30 4.77 14.37 0.06
C GLU A 30 3.58 14.73 -0.83
N THR A 31 3.29 16.03 -0.98
CA THR A 31 2.23 16.51 -1.89
C THR A 31 2.54 16.15 -3.34
N SER A 32 3.77 16.33 -3.80
CA SER A 32 4.19 15.96 -5.16
C SER A 32 4.07 14.45 -5.39
N TYR A 33 4.51 13.63 -4.45
CA TYR A 33 4.37 12.17 -4.52
C TYR A 33 2.89 11.75 -4.61
N MET A 34 2.02 12.32 -3.78
CA MET A 34 0.59 12.02 -3.82
C MET A 34 -0.07 12.43 -5.13
N GLN A 35 0.36 13.56 -5.73
CA GLN A 35 -0.12 13.99 -7.05
C GLN A 35 0.34 13.05 -8.16
N GLU A 36 1.60 12.62 -8.15
CA GLU A 36 2.15 11.65 -9.09
C GLU A 36 1.39 10.32 -9.00
N CYS A 37 1.23 9.77 -7.78
CA CYS A 37 0.47 8.54 -7.57
C CYS A 37 -1.02 8.67 -7.93
N ALA A 38 -1.61 9.85 -7.81
CA ALA A 38 -2.99 10.07 -8.24
C ALA A 38 -3.15 9.97 -9.77
N SER A 39 -2.11 10.32 -10.54
CA SER A 39 -2.12 10.26 -12.01
C SER A 39 -1.56 8.96 -12.58
N GLU A 40 -0.55 8.37 -11.94
CA GLU A 40 0.16 7.18 -12.44
C GLU A 40 -0.26 5.88 -11.73
N GLY A 41 -0.93 6.01 -10.58
CA GLY A 41 -1.30 4.92 -9.70
C GLY A 41 -0.29 4.65 -8.59
N PHE A 42 -0.79 4.17 -7.46
CA PHE A 42 0.07 3.71 -6.38
C PHE A 42 0.68 2.36 -6.73
N ALA A 43 1.95 2.15 -6.41
CA ALA A 43 2.55 0.82 -6.44
C ALA A 43 1.89 -0.06 -5.37
N ILE A 44 1.20 -1.12 -5.80
CA ILE A 44 0.33 -1.92 -4.94
C ILE A 44 1.02 -3.14 -4.33
N ASP A 45 2.24 -3.47 -4.76
CA ASP A 45 2.97 -4.62 -4.20
C ASP A 45 2.96 -4.61 -2.69
N GLY A 46 2.62 -5.74 -2.11
CA GLY A 46 2.61 -5.87 -0.66
C GLY A 46 1.58 -6.86 -0.15
N TYR A 47 1.57 -6.94 1.16
CA TYR A 47 0.70 -7.78 1.95
C TYR A 47 -0.20 -6.92 2.82
N TYR A 48 -1.50 -7.13 2.71
CA TYR A 48 -2.54 -6.35 3.35
C TYR A 48 -3.40 -7.23 4.25
N ARG A 49 -3.96 -6.64 5.29
CA ARG A 49 -4.85 -7.32 6.23
C ARG A 49 -6.12 -6.52 6.43
N ASP A 50 -7.25 -7.21 6.56
CA ASP A 50 -8.54 -6.56 6.82
C ASP A 50 -8.56 -5.87 8.20
N ASP A 51 -9.32 -4.79 8.32
CA ASP A 51 -9.36 -3.96 9.53
C ASP A 51 -10.30 -4.49 10.61
N LYS A 52 -11.26 -5.35 10.26
CA LYS A 52 -12.31 -5.81 11.17
C LYS A 52 -11.90 -7.02 11.99
N THR A 53 -11.38 -8.03 11.29
CA THR A 53 -11.09 -9.33 11.90
C THR A 53 -9.60 -9.63 11.96
N SER A 54 -8.81 -8.99 11.09
CA SER A 54 -7.40 -9.27 10.85
C SER A 54 -7.14 -10.72 10.41
N LEU A 55 -8.17 -11.42 9.94
CA LEU A 55 -8.11 -12.82 9.49
C LEU A 55 -8.05 -12.95 7.98
N GLU A 56 -8.67 -12.01 7.24
CA GLU A 56 -8.54 -11.98 5.79
C GLU A 56 -7.25 -11.26 5.40
N THR A 57 -6.56 -11.80 4.43
CA THR A 57 -5.31 -11.20 3.92
C THR A 57 -5.31 -11.15 2.41
N LEU A 58 -4.75 -10.08 1.86
CA LEU A 58 -4.71 -9.83 0.44
C LEU A 58 -3.27 -9.46 0.04
N ALA A 59 -2.69 -10.18 -0.89
CA ALA A 59 -1.34 -9.93 -1.40
C ALA A 59 -1.38 -9.53 -2.88
N PHE A 60 -0.47 -8.64 -3.27
CA PHE A 60 -0.28 -8.21 -4.65
C PHE A 60 1.18 -8.26 -5.04
N LEU A 61 1.44 -8.65 -6.28
CA LEU A 61 2.74 -8.62 -6.93
C LEU A 61 2.59 -8.12 -8.37
N GLU A 62 3.11 -6.93 -8.64
CA GLU A 62 2.97 -6.26 -9.93
C GLU A 62 3.98 -6.79 -10.97
N GLU A 63 5.20 -7.13 -10.53
CA GLU A 63 6.29 -7.55 -11.41
C GLU A 63 6.08 -8.94 -12.05
N ASP A 64 5.34 -9.85 -11.41
CA ASP A 64 5.10 -11.21 -11.90
C ASP A 64 3.64 -11.37 -12.38
N ASN A 65 3.38 -11.01 -13.63
CA ASN A 65 2.07 -11.16 -14.28
C ASN A 65 0.90 -10.50 -13.53
N HIS A 66 1.14 -9.49 -12.70
CA HIS A 66 0.09 -8.80 -11.96
C HIS A 66 -0.74 -9.75 -11.10
N ARG A 67 -0.07 -10.54 -10.28
CA ARG A 67 -0.70 -11.55 -9.43
C ARG A 67 -1.33 -10.95 -8.17
N TRP A 68 -2.43 -11.54 -7.76
CA TRP A 68 -3.04 -11.29 -6.47
C TRP A 68 -3.46 -12.61 -5.81
N GLN A 69 -3.56 -12.61 -4.48
CA GLN A 69 -4.05 -13.73 -3.69
C GLN A 69 -4.82 -13.21 -2.48
N LEU A 70 -6.00 -13.76 -2.25
CA LEU A 70 -6.78 -13.56 -1.04
C LEU A 70 -6.77 -14.86 -0.24
N VAL A 71 -6.45 -14.76 1.04
CA VAL A 71 -6.71 -15.82 2.01
C VAL A 71 -7.85 -15.36 2.90
N ASP A 72 -8.96 -16.08 2.85
CA ASP A 72 -10.16 -15.78 3.63
C ASP A 72 -9.97 -16.23 5.09
N LYS A 73 -10.86 -15.78 5.97
CA LYS A 73 -10.88 -16.08 7.42
C LYS A 73 -10.97 -17.56 7.76
N ASP A 74 -11.47 -18.38 6.87
CA ASP A 74 -11.53 -19.84 7.01
C ASP A 74 -10.27 -20.54 6.48
N GLY A 75 -9.30 -19.79 5.96
CA GLY A 75 -8.07 -20.29 5.37
C GLY A 75 -8.20 -20.68 3.90
N SER A 76 -9.38 -20.52 3.29
CA SER A 76 -9.52 -20.75 1.84
C SER A 76 -8.71 -19.71 1.07
N CYS A 77 -8.09 -20.14 -0.02
CA CYS A 77 -7.23 -19.33 -0.84
C CYS A 77 -7.86 -19.14 -2.22
N VAL A 78 -7.89 -17.90 -2.71
CA VAL A 78 -8.29 -17.56 -4.07
C VAL A 78 -7.20 -16.67 -4.65
N ASP A 79 -6.74 -16.99 -5.84
CA ASP A 79 -5.72 -16.22 -6.52
C ASP A 79 -6.05 -15.97 -8.00
N GLY A 80 -5.20 -15.19 -8.65
CA GLY A 80 -5.37 -14.87 -10.06
C GLY A 80 -4.55 -13.65 -10.47
N GLN A 81 -5.05 -12.96 -11.48
CA GLN A 81 -4.40 -11.79 -12.04
C GLN A 81 -5.25 -10.54 -11.87
N PHE A 82 -4.60 -9.38 -11.76
CA PHE A 82 -5.30 -8.10 -11.74
C PHE A 82 -4.92 -7.23 -12.93
N LYS A 83 -5.80 -6.30 -13.25
CA LYS A 83 -5.59 -5.31 -14.30
C LYS A 83 -6.05 -3.94 -13.79
N ARG A 84 -5.25 -2.91 -14.06
CA ARG A 84 -5.63 -1.52 -13.82
C ARG A 84 -6.70 -1.09 -14.82
N THR A 85 -7.64 -0.27 -14.39
CA THR A 85 -8.63 0.36 -15.26
C THR A 85 -8.07 1.66 -15.85
N ASP A 86 -8.92 2.47 -16.49
CA ASP A 86 -8.54 3.82 -16.93
C ASP A 86 -8.19 4.74 -15.75
N ASP A 87 -8.77 4.49 -14.58
CA ASP A 87 -8.27 5.05 -13.32
C ASP A 87 -7.17 4.12 -12.77
N PRO A 88 -5.91 4.57 -12.71
CA PRO A 88 -4.79 3.73 -12.31
C PRO A 88 -4.85 3.28 -10.83
N ASN A 89 -5.75 3.86 -10.03
CA ASN A 89 -5.98 3.49 -8.65
C ASN A 89 -7.15 2.51 -8.47
N ILE A 90 -7.74 2.04 -9.58
CA ILE A 90 -8.78 1.03 -9.59
C ILE A 90 -8.29 -0.22 -10.33
N LEU A 91 -8.34 -1.35 -9.65
CA LEU A 91 -7.88 -2.64 -10.14
C LEU A 91 -9.06 -3.60 -10.23
N VAL A 92 -9.16 -4.33 -11.34
CA VAL A 92 -10.10 -5.44 -11.49
C VAL A 92 -9.35 -6.73 -11.22
N LEU A 93 -9.82 -7.51 -10.27
CA LEU A 93 -9.30 -8.82 -9.91
C LEU A 93 -10.00 -9.91 -10.71
N LYS A 94 -9.23 -10.77 -11.34
CA LYS A 94 -9.74 -11.95 -12.05
C LYS A 94 -9.11 -13.19 -11.46
N LYS A 95 -9.92 -14.23 -11.28
CA LYS A 95 -9.45 -15.56 -10.90
C LYS A 95 -8.66 -16.19 -12.06
N GLU A 96 -7.95 -17.27 -11.81
CA GLU A 96 -7.22 -18.01 -12.85
C GLU A 96 -8.10 -18.46 -14.02
N ASN A 97 -9.37 -18.79 -13.76
CA ASN A 97 -10.35 -19.14 -14.79
C ASN A 97 -10.86 -17.95 -15.62
N GLY A 98 -10.38 -16.73 -15.35
CA GLY A 98 -10.77 -15.48 -16.03
C GLY A 98 -12.06 -14.84 -15.50
N GLU A 99 -12.73 -15.45 -14.53
CA GLU A 99 -13.93 -14.89 -13.88
C GLU A 99 -13.53 -13.65 -13.04
N GLU A 100 -14.34 -12.60 -13.09
CA GLU A 100 -14.13 -11.42 -12.26
C GLU A 100 -14.44 -11.76 -10.80
N PHE A 101 -13.49 -11.50 -9.93
CA PHE A 101 -13.61 -11.72 -8.48
C PHE A 101 -14.10 -10.47 -7.74
N GLY A 102 -13.67 -9.31 -8.17
CA GLY A 102 -14.01 -8.04 -7.56
C GLY A 102 -13.11 -6.91 -8.01
N THR A 103 -13.28 -5.77 -7.38
CA THR A 103 -12.55 -4.55 -7.70
C THR A 103 -11.84 -4.02 -6.46
N VAL A 104 -10.61 -3.56 -6.63
CA VAL A 104 -9.84 -2.91 -5.57
C VAL A 104 -9.69 -1.43 -5.87
N HIS A 105 -10.05 -0.59 -4.92
CA HIS A 105 -9.79 0.84 -4.94
C HIS A 105 -8.64 1.16 -4.00
N VAL A 106 -7.58 1.75 -4.52
CA VAL A 106 -6.42 2.18 -3.75
C VAL A 106 -6.66 3.58 -3.24
N ALA A 107 -6.81 3.75 -1.91
CA ALA A 107 -7.00 5.06 -1.32
C ALA A 107 -5.67 5.82 -1.19
N TYR A 108 -4.66 5.15 -0.68
CA TYR A 108 -3.29 5.64 -0.64
C TYR A 108 -2.31 4.51 -0.28
N ILE A 109 -1.06 4.64 -0.72
CA ILE A 109 0.06 3.79 -0.30
C ILE A 109 1.28 4.68 -0.10
N SER A 110 1.91 4.60 1.06
CA SER A 110 3.18 5.24 1.38
C SER A 110 4.21 4.17 1.75
N ARG A 111 4.99 3.72 0.77
CA ARG A 111 6.05 2.72 0.96
C ARG A 111 7.07 3.18 2.02
N ARG A 112 7.39 4.46 2.04
CA ARG A 112 8.35 5.03 3.01
C ARG A 112 7.89 4.90 4.46
N ARG A 113 6.57 4.98 4.70
CA ARG A 113 5.98 4.87 6.04
C ARG A 113 5.49 3.47 6.36
N ASN A 114 5.55 2.55 5.39
CA ASN A 114 4.91 1.25 5.44
C ASN A 114 3.43 1.37 5.84
N GLN A 115 2.72 2.27 5.18
CA GLN A 115 1.31 2.56 5.42
C GLN A 115 0.56 2.57 4.10
N GLY A 116 -0.64 2.03 4.11
CA GLY A 116 -1.50 2.03 2.94
C GLY A 116 -2.88 1.54 3.29
N GLN A 117 -3.83 1.93 2.47
CA GLN A 117 -5.23 1.56 2.61
C GLN A 117 -5.83 1.29 1.24
N ILE A 118 -6.46 0.14 1.14
CA ILE A 118 -7.19 -0.29 -0.05
C ILE A 118 -8.57 -0.79 0.34
N TYR A 119 -9.49 -0.77 -0.60
CA TYR A 119 -10.85 -1.27 -0.43
C TYR A 119 -11.13 -2.34 -1.47
N LEU A 120 -11.40 -3.56 -1.03
CA LEU A 120 -11.90 -4.64 -1.89
C LEU A 120 -13.42 -4.59 -1.93
N ILE A 121 -13.96 -4.51 -3.13
CA ILE A 121 -15.40 -4.51 -3.42
C ILE A 121 -15.73 -5.83 -4.10
N ARG A 122 -16.54 -6.66 -3.42
CA ARG A 122 -17.05 -7.94 -3.95
C ARG A 122 -18.58 -7.92 -3.87
N ASN A 123 -19.24 -8.10 -4.98
CA ASN A 123 -20.70 -7.98 -5.07
C ASN A 123 -21.17 -6.61 -4.52
N THR A 124 -21.75 -6.58 -3.32
CA THR A 124 -22.19 -5.35 -2.64
C THR A 124 -21.43 -5.08 -1.35
N GLU A 125 -20.43 -5.92 -1.03
CA GLU A 125 -19.63 -5.78 0.18
C GLU A 125 -18.34 -5.01 -0.08
N VAL A 126 -17.99 -4.16 0.87
CA VAL A 126 -16.74 -3.40 0.88
C VAL A 126 -15.93 -3.80 2.09
N THR A 127 -14.77 -4.38 1.85
CA THR A 127 -13.80 -4.73 2.90
C THR A 127 -12.60 -3.81 2.79
N ARG A 128 -12.21 -3.20 3.90
CA ARG A 128 -11.04 -2.34 3.99
C ARG A 128 -9.85 -3.14 4.46
N PHE A 129 -8.72 -2.94 3.78
CA PHE A 129 -7.45 -3.58 4.10
C PHE A 129 -6.38 -2.53 4.35
N TYR A 130 -5.46 -2.82 5.27
CA TYR A 130 -4.28 -2.00 5.56
C TYR A 130 -3.01 -2.72 5.15
N LEU A 131 -2.06 -1.96 4.61
CA LEU A 131 -0.73 -2.45 4.29
C LEU A 131 -0.02 -2.88 5.58
N VAL A 132 0.44 -4.12 5.59
CA VAL A 132 1.24 -4.71 6.69
C VAL A 132 2.72 -4.75 6.29
N SER A 133 3.01 -5.09 5.04
CA SER A 133 4.36 -5.15 4.49
C SER A 133 4.33 -4.74 3.01
N THR A 134 5.38 -4.08 2.56
CA THR A 134 5.62 -3.82 1.13
C THR A 134 6.15 -5.04 0.39
N ASP A 135 6.58 -6.08 1.14
CA ASP A 135 6.98 -7.35 0.55
C ASP A 135 5.75 -8.26 0.48
N PRO A 136 5.33 -8.70 -0.73
CA PRO A 136 4.18 -9.57 -0.88
C PRO A 136 4.48 -10.95 -0.28
N ALA A 137 3.50 -11.49 0.46
CA ALA A 137 3.54 -12.85 0.99
C ALA A 137 2.40 -13.65 0.38
N PHE A 138 2.72 -14.66 -0.39
CA PHE A 138 1.78 -15.61 -0.98
C PHE A 138 1.79 -16.91 -0.19
N THR A 139 0.61 -17.42 0.11
CA THR A 139 0.46 -18.77 0.66
C THR A 139 0.56 -19.75 -0.50
N VAL A 140 1.50 -20.68 -0.43
CA VAL A 140 1.54 -21.82 -1.35
C VAL A 140 0.56 -22.83 -0.80
N GLU A 141 -0.48 -23.19 -1.58
CA GLU A 141 -1.19 -24.43 -1.28
C GLU A 141 -0.15 -25.54 -1.29
N SER A 142 -0.01 -26.22 -0.16
CA SER A 142 0.78 -27.45 -0.10
C SER A 142 0.01 -28.51 -0.90
N GLY A 143 0.11 -28.46 -2.22
CA GLY A 143 -0.16 -29.57 -3.08
C GLY A 143 0.71 -30.71 -2.60
N ASP A 144 0.13 -31.89 -2.44
CA ASP A 144 0.75 -33.13 -2.01
C ASP A 144 2.19 -33.21 -2.52
N VAL A 145 3.14 -33.03 -1.61
CA VAL A 145 4.50 -33.49 -1.86
C VAL A 145 4.42 -35.02 -1.80
N ASP A 146 4.25 -35.65 -2.94
CA ASP A 146 4.43 -37.07 -3.09
C ASP A 146 5.85 -37.41 -2.61
N LEU A 147 5.95 -37.81 -1.35
CA LEU A 147 7.15 -38.39 -0.77
C LEU A 147 7.22 -39.89 -1.14
N ASP A 148 7.14 -40.19 -2.43
CA ASP A 148 7.48 -41.50 -2.96
C ASP A 148 8.83 -41.40 -3.69
N SER A 149 9.89 -41.70 -2.92
CA SER A 149 11.17 -42.21 -3.47
C SER A 149 12.03 -42.78 -2.34
#